data_20b4778c0599583fd7a2735d6640f970
#
_entry.id   20b4778c0599583fd7a2735d6640f970
#
_cell.length_a   1.000
_cell.length_b   1.000
_cell.length_c   1.000
_cell.angle_alpha   90.00
_cell.angle_beta   90.00
_cell.angle_gamma   90.00
#
_symmetry.space_group_name_H-M   'P 1'
#
loop_
_entity.id
_entity.type
_entity.pdbx_description
1 polymer ?
#
loop_
_entity_poly.entity_id
_entity_poly.type
_entity_poly.pdbx_seq_one_letter_code
_entity_poly.pdbx_strand_id
1 'polypeptide(L)'
;EMIYNTWNQSVLSEAEKEHVGNMFFIQRKTGTYAGDKNYIANQNKAKLPDNWDEGYRNIVIFNSSEDEFAAVGDEYDKARLFPTQLDAIVNIAEFLKNNPKVRVYLRIHPNLTNVPYKYHTDLLKLGEKYPNMTVIPGGSSLSTYALIDRADVVVVWGSTTGAEAVYHGKPVILLGGAAVSYTH
;
A
#
# COMPACT_ATOMS: atom_id res chain seq x y z
N GLU A 1 -20.26 12.72 1.54
CA GLU A 1 -21.06 13.97 1.61
C GLU A 1 -20.20 15.16 2.07
N MET A 2 -19.44 15.05 3.17
CA MET A 2 -18.56 16.10 3.69
C MET A 2 -17.51 16.55 2.66
N ILE A 3 -16.78 15.63 2.03
CA ILE A 3 -15.74 15.92 1.03
C ILE A 3 -16.34 16.63 -0.19
N TYR A 4 -17.48 16.13 -0.68
CA TYR A 4 -18.19 16.72 -1.81
C TYR A 4 -18.65 18.15 -1.52
N ASN A 5 -19.20 18.38 -0.34
CA ASN A 5 -19.62 19.71 0.09
C ASN A 5 -18.42 20.67 0.22
N THR A 6 -17.31 20.22 0.81
CA THR A 6 -16.08 21.01 0.93
C THR A 6 -15.52 21.37 -0.44
N TRP A 7 -15.51 20.42 -1.38
CA TRP A 7 -15.07 20.62 -2.75
C TRP A 7 -15.91 21.70 -3.47
N ASN A 8 -17.25 21.58 -3.38
CA ASN A 8 -18.16 22.48 -4.05
C ASN A 8 -18.23 23.88 -3.42
N GLN A 9 -17.97 24.00 -2.11
CA GLN A 9 -17.95 25.27 -1.39
C GLN A 9 -16.58 25.97 -1.45
N SER A 10 -15.57 25.30 -2.00
CA SER A 10 -14.23 25.89 -2.16
C SER A 10 -14.27 27.06 -3.14
N VAL A 11 -13.65 28.16 -2.76
CA VAL A 11 -13.48 29.37 -3.61
C VAL A 11 -12.39 29.20 -4.67
N LEU A 12 -11.64 28.08 -4.61
CA LEU A 12 -10.58 27.78 -5.56
C LEU A 12 -11.19 27.40 -6.93
N SER A 13 -10.55 27.85 -7.99
CA SER A 13 -10.83 27.36 -9.35
C SER A 13 -10.47 25.87 -9.48
N GLU A 14 -11.00 25.19 -10.49
CA GLU A 14 -10.69 23.78 -10.74
C GLU A 14 -9.18 23.54 -10.94
N ALA A 15 -8.49 24.47 -11.63
CA ALA A 15 -7.04 24.38 -11.81
C ALA A 15 -6.26 24.51 -10.49
N GLU A 16 -6.71 25.36 -9.56
CA GLU A 16 -6.10 25.48 -8.24
C GLU A 16 -6.37 24.24 -7.38
N LYS A 17 -7.58 23.68 -7.43
CA LYS A 17 -7.91 22.44 -6.76
C LYS A 17 -7.05 21.27 -7.27
N GLU A 18 -6.90 21.16 -8.59
CA GLU A 18 -6.04 20.16 -9.23
C GLU A 18 -4.58 20.35 -8.80
N HIS A 19 -4.08 21.59 -8.78
CA HIS A 19 -2.73 21.89 -8.33
C HIS A 19 -2.50 21.45 -6.88
N VAL A 20 -3.42 21.75 -5.97
CA VAL A 20 -3.34 21.34 -4.56
C VAL A 20 -3.33 19.82 -4.43
N GLY A 21 -4.21 19.12 -5.17
CA GLY A 21 -4.26 17.67 -5.18
C GLY A 21 -2.96 17.04 -5.71
N ASN A 22 -2.43 17.57 -6.81
CA ASN A 22 -1.16 17.11 -7.38
C ASN A 22 0.01 17.33 -6.41
N MET A 23 0.06 18.51 -5.76
CA MET A 23 1.11 18.80 -4.78
C MET A 23 1.10 17.86 -3.59
N PHE A 24 -0.07 17.39 -3.13
CA PHE A 24 -0.15 16.36 -2.08
C PHE A 24 0.64 15.10 -2.46
N PHE A 25 0.40 14.53 -3.64
CA PHE A 25 1.09 13.32 -4.08
C PHE A 25 2.58 13.54 -4.38
N ILE A 26 2.93 14.69 -4.97
CA ILE A 26 4.33 15.06 -5.25
C ILE A 26 5.11 15.19 -3.94
N GLN A 27 4.57 15.88 -2.95
CA GLN A 27 5.23 16.10 -1.66
C GLN A 27 5.38 14.80 -0.87
N ARG A 28 4.41 13.89 -0.93
CA ARG A 28 4.55 12.56 -0.32
C ARG A 28 5.66 11.76 -0.98
N LYS A 29 5.73 11.72 -2.31
CA LYS A 29 6.78 11.01 -3.05
C LYS A 29 8.17 11.59 -2.82
N THR A 30 8.29 12.90 -2.66
CA THR A 30 9.57 13.57 -2.38
C THR A 30 9.95 13.56 -0.91
N GLY A 31 9.00 13.26 -0.02
CA GLY A 31 9.19 13.27 1.43
C GLY A 31 9.17 14.69 2.03
N THR A 32 8.55 15.65 1.34
CA THR A 32 8.45 17.05 1.79
C THR A 32 7.07 17.38 2.36
N TYR A 33 6.12 16.43 2.37
CA TYR A 33 4.80 16.64 2.96
C TYR A 33 4.89 16.77 4.48
N ALA A 34 4.41 17.88 5.01
CA ALA A 34 4.48 18.22 6.44
C ALA A 34 3.25 17.76 7.27
N GLY A 35 2.19 17.32 6.60
CA GLY A 35 0.91 16.95 7.25
C GLY A 35 0.86 15.55 7.82
N ASP A 36 1.91 14.73 7.65
CA ASP A 36 1.93 13.34 8.09
C ASP A 36 3.36 12.86 8.37
N LYS A 37 3.49 11.69 9.01
CA LYS A 37 4.78 11.06 9.27
C LYS A 37 5.49 10.72 7.96
N ASN A 38 6.75 11.16 7.84
CA ASN A 38 7.58 10.85 6.69
C ASN A 38 8.16 9.41 6.82
N TYR A 39 7.46 8.44 6.25
CA TYR A 39 7.87 7.03 6.25
C TYR A 39 8.99 6.70 5.27
N ILE A 40 9.35 7.62 4.39
CA ILE A 40 10.37 7.41 3.35
C ILE A 40 11.70 8.08 3.65
N ALA A 41 11.83 8.78 4.79
CA ALA A 41 13.03 9.54 5.15
C ALA A 41 14.32 8.70 5.12
N ASN A 42 14.22 7.42 5.51
CA ASN A 42 15.36 6.49 5.57
C ASN A 42 15.41 5.54 4.35
N GLN A 43 14.62 5.77 3.31
CA GLN A 43 14.60 4.94 2.11
C GLN A 43 15.56 5.49 1.04
N ASN A 44 16.21 4.57 0.34
CA ASN A 44 16.96 4.91 -0.88
C ASN A 44 15.98 5.00 -2.06
N LYS A 45 15.79 6.19 -2.61
CA LYS A 45 14.73 6.57 -3.57
C LYS A 45 14.63 5.70 -4.84
N ALA A 46 15.68 4.99 -5.20
CA ALA A 46 15.69 4.14 -6.41
C ALA A 46 15.84 2.65 -6.09
N LYS A 47 15.99 2.27 -4.80
CA LYS A 47 16.38 0.91 -4.45
C LYS A 47 15.18 -0.03 -4.46
N LEU A 48 15.29 -1.07 -5.29
CA LEU A 48 14.40 -2.23 -5.36
C LEU A 48 15.04 -3.44 -4.67
N PRO A 49 14.27 -4.52 -4.39
CA PRO A 49 14.82 -5.80 -3.97
C PRO A 49 15.85 -6.34 -4.97
N ASP A 50 16.90 -7.00 -4.49
CA ASP A 50 17.97 -7.53 -5.35
C ASP A 50 17.47 -8.60 -6.34
N ASN A 51 16.35 -9.25 -6.01
CA ASN A 51 15.68 -10.23 -6.87
C ASN A 51 14.54 -9.63 -7.72
N TRP A 52 14.47 -8.31 -7.83
CA TRP A 52 13.51 -7.67 -8.73
C TRP A 52 13.87 -7.99 -10.19
N ASP A 53 12.88 -8.43 -10.96
CA ASP A 53 13.08 -8.78 -12.35
C ASP A 53 11.85 -8.35 -13.17
N GLU A 54 12.06 -7.50 -14.15
CA GLU A 54 11.01 -6.96 -15.03
C GLU A 54 10.50 -7.98 -16.07
N GLY A 55 11.16 -9.13 -16.20
CA GLY A 55 10.68 -10.26 -16.99
C GLY A 55 9.49 -10.99 -16.37
N TYR A 56 9.15 -10.68 -15.11
CA TYR A 56 8.00 -11.23 -14.41
C TYR A 56 6.88 -10.19 -14.26
N ARG A 57 5.67 -10.67 -14.02
CA ARG A 57 4.59 -9.83 -13.49
C ARG A 57 4.84 -9.58 -12.00
N ASN A 58 5.16 -8.35 -11.66
CA ASN A 58 5.52 -7.92 -10.32
C ASN A 58 4.28 -7.37 -9.60
N ILE A 59 3.79 -8.12 -8.63
CA ILE A 59 2.66 -7.72 -7.76
C ILE A 59 3.24 -7.23 -6.44
N VAL A 60 2.93 -6.00 -6.07
CA VAL A 60 3.37 -5.43 -4.81
C VAL A 60 2.19 -5.29 -3.86
N ILE A 61 2.31 -5.90 -2.69
CA ILE A 61 1.31 -5.83 -1.61
C ILE A 61 1.83 -4.90 -0.52
N PHE A 62 1.07 -3.87 -0.19
CA PHE A 62 1.31 -3.02 0.98
C PHE A 62 0.28 -3.36 2.05
N ASN A 63 0.75 -3.98 3.13
CA ASN A 63 -0.11 -4.21 4.28
C ASN A 63 -0.27 -2.93 5.12
N SER A 64 -1.30 -2.90 5.92
CA SER A 64 -1.55 -1.84 6.90
C SER A 64 -1.19 -2.27 8.31
N SER A 65 -1.04 -1.32 9.22
CA SER A 65 -0.99 -1.58 10.66
C SER A 65 -2.42 -1.79 11.15
N GLU A 66 -2.71 -2.93 11.81
CA GLU A 66 -4.09 -3.29 12.21
C GLU A 66 -4.67 -2.33 13.25
N ASP A 67 -3.83 -1.76 14.09
CA ASP A 67 -4.21 -0.78 15.10
C ASP A 67 -4.74 0.53 14.49
N GLU A 68 -4.34 0.89 13.27
CA GLU A 68 -4.87 2.05 12.56
C GLU A 68 -6.36 1.89 12.21
N PHE A 69 -6.86 0.66 12.13
CA PHE A 69 -8.26 0.37 11.79
C PHE A 69 -9.13 0.04 12.99
N ALA A 70 -8.55 -0.23 14.16
CA ALA A 70 -9.29 -0.58 15.36
C ALA A 70 -10.26 0.53 15.84
N ALA A 71 -10.04 1.77 15.42
CA ALA A 71 -10.86 2.93 15.80
C ALA A 71 -11.87 3.37 14.72
N VAL A 72 -11.91 2.71 13.54
CA VAL A 72 -12.71 3.20 12.40
C VAL A 72 -14.19 2.74 12.44
N GLY A 73 -14.52 1.73 13.27
CA GLY A 73 -15.89 1.27 13.54
C GLY A 73 -16.40 0.18 12.60
N ASP A 74 -17.57 -0.39 12.98
CA ASP A 74 -18.14 -1.61 12.39
C ASP A 74 -18.53 -1.49 10.90
N GLU A 75 -18.75 -0.29 10.39
CA GLU A 75 -19.08 -0.09 8.96
C GLU A 75 -17.90 -0.42 8.05
N TYR A 76 -16.69 -0.18 8.55
CA TYR A 76 -15.46 -0.53 7.85
C TYR A 76 -15.32 -2.05 7.69
N ASP A 77 -15.76 -2.80 8.68
CA ASP A 77 -15.66 -4.26 8.71
C ASP A 77 -16.65 -4.94 7.74
N LYS A 78 -17.80 -4.32 7.46
CA LYS A 78 -18.83 -4.89 6.59
C LYS A 78 -18.42 -5.01 5.12
N ALA A 79 -17.45 -4.23 4.66
CA ALA A 79 -16.97 -4.24 3.27
C ALA A 79 -15.78 -5.19 3.03
N ARG A 80 -15.35 -5.96 4.04
CA ARG A 80 -14.20 -6.85 3.92
C ARG A 80 -14.53 -8.10 3.12
N LEU A 81 -13.69 -8.41 2.14
CA LEU A 81 -13.74 -9.69 1.41
C LEU A 81 -13.12 -10.83 2.20
N PHE A 82 -12.24 -10.53 3.15
CA PHE A 82 -11.54 -11.50 3.98
C PHE A 82 -11.63 -11.11 5.46
N PRO A 83 -11.65 -12.09 6.37
CA PRO A 83 -11.72 -11.81 7.82
C PRO A 83 -10.56 -10.95 8.32
N THR A 84 -9.34 -11.21 7.83
CA THR A 84 -8.14 -10.46 8.18
C THR A 84 -7.29 -10.16 6.93
N GLN A 85 -6.39 -9.18 7.04
CA GLN A 85 -5.43 -8.91 5.97
C GLN A 85 -4.44 -10.07 5.78
N LEU A 86 -4.09 -10.81 6.84
CA LEU A 86 -3.25 -12.00 6.72
C LEU A 86 -3.94 -13.07 5.88
N ASP A 87 -5.25 -13.33 6.11
CA ASP A 87 -6.03 -14.28 5.29
C ASP A 87 -6.05 -13.86 3.82
N ALA A 88 -6.24 -12.58 3.54
CA ALA A 88 -6.23 -12.05 2.18
C ALA A 88 -4.87 -12.26 1.50
N ILE A 89 -3.78 -11.92 2.19
CA ILE A 89 -2.41 -12.08 1.66
C ILE A 89 -2.08 -13.55 1.43
N VAL A 90 -2.45 -14.43 2.36
CA VAL A 90 -2.27 -15.88 2.23
C VAL A 90 -3.06 -16.42 1.05
N ASN A 91 -4.31 -15.99 0.84
CA ASN A 91 -5.11 -16.41 -0.32
C ASN A 91 -4.44 -16.01 -1.64
N ILE A 92 -3.94 -14.78 -1.75
CA ILE A 92 -3.19 -14.33 -2.93
C ILE A 92 -1.94 -15.18 -3.15
N ALA A 93 -1.17 -15.42 -2.08
CA ALA A 93 0.04 -16.22 -2.14
C ALA A 93 -0.24 -17.65 -2.59
N GLU A 94 -1.28 -18.31 -2.03
CA GLU A 94 -1.71 -19.67 -2.41
C GLU A 94 -2.16 -19.72 -3.88
N PHE A 95 -2.92 -18.74 -4.34
CA PHE A 95 -3.38 -18.66 -5.73
C PHE A 95 -2.22 -18.51 -6.71
N LEU A 96 -1.20 -17.75 -6.35
CA LEU A 96 -0.09 -17.39 -7.25
C LEU A 96 1.15 -18.29 -7.12
N LYS A 97 1.23 -19.15 -6.09
CA LYS A 97 2.46 -19.89 -5.75
C LYS A 97 3.04 -20.75 -6.88
N ASN A 98 2.19 -21.25 -7.76
CA ASN A 98 2.58 -22.13 -8.87
C ASN A 98 2.67 -21.36 -10.22
N ASN A 99 2.48 -20.05 -10.23
CA ASN A 99 2.59 -19.27 -11.46
C ASN A 99 4.05 -18.85 -11.69
N PRO A 100 4.77 -19.46 -12.66
CA PRO A 100 6.18 -19.19 -12.88
C PRO A 100 6.47 -17.81 -13.47
N LYS A 101 5.42 -17.07 -13.86
CA LYS A 101 5.54 -15.74 -14.47
C LYS A 101 5.25 -14.60 -13.50
N VAL A 102 4.99 -14.90 -12.22
CA VAL A 102 4.59 -13.91 -11.21
C VAL A 102 5.60 -13.87 -10.07
N ARG A 103 5.96 -12.68 -9.66
CA ARG A 103 6.67 -12.37 -8.42
C ARG A 103 5.77 -11.54 -7.52
N VAL A 104 5.76 -11.85 -6.24
CA VAL A 104 4.99 -11.11 -5.22
C VAL A 104 5.97 -10.46 -4.25
N TYR A 105 5.78 -9.18 -3.99
CA TYR A 105 6.57 -8.43 -3.01
C TYR A 105 5.63 -7.90 -1.93
N LEU A 106 5.78 -8.40 -0.72
CA LEU A 106 5.00 -7.95 0.43
C LEU A 106 5.82 -6.92 1.20
N ARG A 107 5.43 -5.65 1.13
CA ARG A 107 6.04 -4.57 1.91
C ARG A 107 5.33 -4.43 3.25
N ILE A 108 6.02 -4.75 4.33
CA ILE A 108 5.49 -4.60 5.69
C ILE A 108 5.42 -3.11 6.06
N HIS A 109 4.31 -2.72 6.69
CA HIS A 109 4.10 -1.34 7.13
C HIS A 109 5.19 -0.92 8.14
N PRO A 110 5.78 0.30 8.01
CA PRO A 110 6.87 0.74 8.90
C PRO A 110 6.50 0.78 10.38
N ASN A 111 5.23 1.03 10.73
CA ASN A 111 4.77 1.02 12.13
C ASN A 111 4.90 -0.36 12.79
N LEU A 112 5.00 -1.44 12.02
CA LEU A 112 5.21 -2.79 12.54
C LEU A 112 6.67 -3.12 12.83
N THR A 113 7.59 -2.21 12.53
CA THR A 113 9.02 -2.41 12.86
C THR A 113 9.18 -2.55 14.36
N ASN A 114 9.78 -3.67 14.81
CA ASN A 114 10.01 -4.00 16.22
C ASN A 114 8.73 -4.26 17.05
N VAL A 115 7.58 -4.48 16.42
CA VAL A 115 6.35 -4.82 17.14
C VAL A 115 6.22 -6.34 17.25
N PRO A 116 6.09 -6.91 18.48
CA PRO A 116 6.11 -8.36 18.68
C PRO A 116 4.74 -9.03 18.48
N TYR A 117 3.89 -8.48 17.62
CA TYR A 117 2.59 -9.08 17.36
C TYR A 117 2.71 -10.37 16.54
N LYS A 118 1.92 -11.37 16.91
CA LYS A 118 1.93 -12.67 16.24
C LYS A 118 1.67 -12.54 14.74
N TYR A 119 0.68 -11.74 14.34
CA TYR A 119 0.35 -11.57 12.92
C TYR A 119 1.51 -10.96 12.10
N HIS A 120 2.28 -10.04 12.69
CA HIS A 120 3.49 -9.49 12.07
C HIS A 120 4.56 -10.57 11.86
N THR A 121 4.77 -11.40 12.88
CA THR A 121 5.69 -12.54 12.78
C THR A 121 5.24 -13.52 11.70
N ASP A 122 3.94 -13.77 11.59
CA ASP A 122 3.36 -14.65 10.58
C ASP A 122 3.52 -14.06 9.16
N LEU A 123 3.34 -12.75 8.98
CA LEU A 123 3.62 -12.08 7.71
C LEU A 123 5.09 -12.22 7.29
N LEU A 124 6.04 -12.03 8.22
CA LEU A 124 7.47 -12.15 7.93
C LEU A 124 7.86 -13.55 7.44
N LYS A 125 7.18 -14.60 7.90
CA LYS A 125 7.43 -15.99 7.51
C LYS A 125 6.87 -16.38 6.15
N LEU A 126 6.02 -15.55 5.54
CA LEU A 126 5.40 -15.91 4.25
C LEU A 126 6.44 -16.10 3.12
N GLY A 127 7.55 -15.37 3.16
CA GLY A 127 8.64 -15.56 2.18
C GLY A 127 9.33 -16.90 2.26
N GLU A 128 9.32 -17.55 3.44
CA GLU A 128 9.85 -18.91 3.61
C GLU A 128 8.88 -19.96 3.05
N LYS A 129 7.57 -19.70 3.16
CA LYS A 129 6.51 -20.60 2.71
C LYS A 129 6.26 -20.53 1.19
N TYR A 130 6.40 -19.35 0.59
CA TYR A 130 6.07 -19.10 -0.81
C TYR A 130 7.31 -18.63 -1.59
N PRO A 131 7.93 -19.52 -2.40
CA PRO A 131 9.20 -19.21 -3.09
C PRO A 131 9.13 -18.04 -4.09
N ASN A 132 7.93 -17.72 -4.59
CA ASN A 132 7.70 -16.58 -5.48
C ASN A 132 7.36 -15.29 -4.74
N MET A 133 7.39 -15.29 -3.39
CA MET A 133 7.12 -14.13 -2.54
C MET A 133 8.39 -13.64 -1.85
N THR A 134 8.64 -12.35 -1.95
CA THR A 134 9.68 -11.63 -1.20
C THR A 134 9.02 -10.75 -0.15
N VAL A 135 9.34 -10.99 1.12
CA VAL A 135 8.85 -10.15 2.22
C VAL A 135 9.88 -9.07 2.53
N ILE A 136 9.45 -7.83 2.48
CA ILE A 136 10.26 -6.63 2.72
C ILE A 136 9.90 -6.08 4.10
N PRO A 137 10.79 -6.18 5.10
CA PRO A 137 10.51 -5.70 6.46
C PRO A 137 10.19 -4.21 6.52
N GLY A 138 9.41 -3.77 7.51
CA GLY A 138 8.99 -2.39 7.70
C GLY A 138 10.14 -1.39 7.81
N GLY A 139 11.25 -1.77 8.45
CA GLY A 139 12.46 -0.95 8.59
C GLY A 139 13.40 -0.96 7.38
N SER A 140 13.06 -1.65 6.29
CA SER A 140 13.91 -1.75 5.10
C SER A 140 14.12 -0.40 4.42
N SER A 141 15.34 -0.17 3.91
CA SER A 141 15.69 1.01 3.10
C SER A 141 15.24 0.93 1.64
N LEU A 142 14.56 -0.14 1.24
CA LEU A 142 13.98 -0.25 -0.11
C LEU A 142 12.90 0.82 -0.34
N SER A 143 12.84 1.35 -1.54
CA SER A 143 11.97 2.47 -1.88
C SER A 143 10.53 2.03 -2.07
N THR A 144 9.61 2.59 -1.29
CA THR A 144 8.16 2.43 -1.48
C THR A 144 7.73 2.90 -2.87
N TYR A 145 8.20 4.06 -3.30
CA TYR A 145 7.80 4.62 -4.60
C TYR A 145 8.46 3.92 -5.79
N ALA A 146 9.69 3.41 -5.65
CA ALA A 146 10.27 2.57 -6.70
C ALA A 146 9.47 1.26 -6.87
N LEU A 147 9.00 0.66 -5.78
CA LEU A 147 8.10 -0.50 -5.82
C LEU A 147 6.79 -0.16 -6.54
N ILE A 148 6.15 0.98 -6.20
CA ILE A 148 4.93 1.44 -6.88
C ILE A 148 5.20 1.66 -8.35
N ASP A 149 6.21 2.45 -8.70
CA ASP A 149 6.53 2.84 -10.08
C ASP A 149 6.83 1.62 -10.99
N ARG A 150 7.34 0.53 -10.43
CA ARG A 150 7.73 -0.67 -11.18
C ARG A 150 6.74 -1.83 -11.05
N ALA A 151 5.75 -1.74 -10.16
CA ALA A 151 4.70 -2.75 -10.04
C ALA A 151 3.84 -2.83 -11.31
N ASP A 152 3.43 -4.04 -11.69
CA ASP A 152 2.34 -4.25 -12.64
C ASP A 152 0.98 -4.12 -11.98
N VAL A 153 0.89 -4.51 -10.71
CA VAL A 153 -0.32 -4.39 -9.88
C VAL A 153 0.09 -4.06 -8.45
N VAL A 154 -0.58 -3.11 -7.86
CA VAL A 154 -0.47 -2.78 -6.43
C VAL A 154 -1.68 -3.33 -5.69
N VAL A 155 -1.45 -3.99 -4.56
CA VAL A 155 -2.49 -4.53 -3.70
C VAL A 155 -2.39 -3.87 -2.34
N VAL A 156 -3.50 -3.39 -1.82
CA VAL A 156 -3.56 -2.73 -0.50
C VAL A 156 -4.71 -3.25 0.33
N TRP A 157 -4.56 -3.20 1.66
CA TRP A 157 -5.65 -3.53 2.57
C TRP A 157 -6.59 -2.35 2.84
N GLY A 158 -6.12 -1.14 2.80
CA GLY A 158 -6.86 0.10 3.10
C GLY A 158 -5.90 1.29 3.26
N SER A 159 -4.68 1.13 2.77
CA SER A 159 -3.62 2.12 2.87
C SER A 159 -3.82 3.28 1.89
N THR A 160 -3.43 4.49 2.30
CA THR A 160 -3.30 5.66 1.42
C THR A 160 -2.35 5.42 0.25
N THR A 161 -1.42 4.46 0.39
CA THR A 161 -0.53 3.99 -0.70
C THR A 161 -1.32 3.53 -1.93
N GLY A 162 -2.55 3.02 -1.75
CA GLY A 162 -3.43 2.69 -2.88
C GLY A 162 -3.82 3.91 -3.71
N ALA A 163 -4.20 5.02 -3.07
CA ALA A 163 -4.50 6.27 -3.77
C ALA A 163 -3.26 6.83 -4.47
N GLU A 164 -2.11 6.75 -3.81
CA GLU A 164 -0.82 7.15 -4.39
C GLU A 164 -0.47 6.31 -5.63
N ALA A 165 -0.70 4.99 -5.58
CA ALA A 165 -0.48 4.10 -6.72
C ALA A 165 -1.42 4.42 -7.90
N VAL A 166 -2.71 4.69 -7.63
CA VAL A 166 -3.67 5.14 -8.66
C VAL A 166 -3.21 6.45 -9.29
N TYR A 167 -2.81 7.44 -8.48
CA TYR A 167 -2.27 8.71 -8.98
C TYR A 167 -1.06 8.52 -9.90
N HIS A 168 -0.21 7.52 -9.61
CA HIS A 168 0.93 7.15 -10.46
C HIS A 168 0.56 6.20 -11.61
N GLY A 169 -0.73 6.05 -11.92
CA GLY A 169 -1.22 5.28 -13.08
C GLY A 169 -1.11 3.75 -12.93
N LYS A 170 -1.03 3.24 -11.69
CA LYS A 170 -0.94 1.80 -11.42
C LYS A 170 -2.30 1.17 -11.18
N PRO A 171 -2.56 -0.03 -11.73
CA PRO A 171 -3.71 -0.83 -11.33
C PRO A 171 -3.64 -1.16 -9.83
N VAL A 172 -4.75 -0.94 -9.11
CA VAL A 172 -4.83 -1.18 -7.67
C VAL A 172 -5.94 -2.15 -7.33
N ILE A 173 -5.66 -3.12 -6.47
CA ILE A 173 -6.65 -4.00 -5.85
C ILE A 173 -6.76 -3.63 -4.38
N LEU A 174 -7.97 -3.24 -3.95
CA LEU A 174 -8.29 -2.96 -2.57
C LEU A 174 -8.94 -4.21 -1.95
N LEU A 175 -8.34 -4.75 -0.88
CA LEU A 175 -8.80 -5.98 -0.21
C LEU A 175 -9.68 -5.72 1.01
N GLY A 176 -9.49 -4.59 1.67
CA GLY A 176 -10.24 -4.17 2.85
C GLY A 176 -11.06 -2.93 2.60
N GLY A 177 -11.79 -2.48 3.61
CA GLY A 177 -12.42 -1.18 3.59
C GLY A 177 -11.35 -0.08 3.53
N ALA A 178 -11.64 1.05 2.90
CA ALA A 178 -10.77 2.21 2.90
C ALA A 178 -11.45 3.39 3.59
N ALA A 179 -10.69 4.16 4.36
CA ALA A 179 -11.15 5.45 4.88
C ALA A 179 -11.42 6.44 3.71
N VAL A 180 -10.80 6.18 2.56
CA VAL A 180 -11.06 6.88 1.29
C VAL A 180 -11.66 5.86 0.32
N SER A 181 -12.91 6.05 -0.08
CA SER A 181 -13.56 5.22 -1.10
C SER A 181 -12.93 5.53 -2.46
N TYR A 182 -12.31 4.54 -3.07
CA TYR A 182 -11.81 4.62 -4.46
C TYR A 182 -12.91 4.28 -5.48
N THR A 183 -14.14 4.17 -5.03
CA THR A 183 -15.27 3.83 -5.90
C THR A 183 -15.67 5.02 -6.76
N HIS A 184 -15.29 4.96 -7.99
CA HIS A 184 -16.00 5.55 -9.11
C HIS A 184 -15.87 4.66 -10.33
#